data_44c81da0ad36af623fa93dbad15b7b73
#
_entry.id   44c81da0ad36af623fa93dbad15b7b73
#
_cell.length_a   1.000
_cell.length_b   1.000
_cell.length_c   1.000
_cell.angle_alpha   90.00
_cell.angle_beta   90.00
_cell.angle_gamma   90.00
#
_symmetry.space_group_name_H-M   'P 1'
#
loop_
_entity.id
_entity.type
_entity.pdbx_description
1 polymer ?
#
loop_
_entity_poly.entity_id
_entity_poly.type
_entity_poly.pdbx_seq_one_letter_code
_entity_poly.pdbx_strand_id
1 'polypeptide(L)'
;MRKLIGILFFLFLFSFYLSVAFAHEAYVLNNEQFTQGLKEFSANPLAPLFDPSKIQISIIITAIVVLVYLVNVLFSTTKNAAFLDKKIKKISVIGPFLIRLAVGASLFIGAQSDALFAPELSISFLPFSETLEIIITITSIMIFLGIFTEVAAIFALCIFTLATFFYGQYMITYANYLGEIIVLILFGSRFLSIDSILFRKKLFISKLERFKHLEVPIVRILYGIALIYAAYSIKFLHQSIPMMVYDEYSLKQVFNASAEYISAGAGLTELTIGLFIFVGFAQRLTVTIMLIFLTLSLIYFKELVWPHLILFGIAISLIINSGDKLTLDYYFIPWIRKRIQILKSIAKK
;
A
#
# COMPACT_ATOMS: atom_id res chain seq x y z
N MET A 1 17.66 -23.71 7.48
CA MET A 1 16.83 -23.04 6.46
C MET A 1 15.39 -23.59 6.44
N ARG A 2 15.12 -24.90 6.20
CA ARG A 2 13.75 -25.47 6.22
C ARG A 2 13.00 -25.25 7.56
N LYS A 3 13.67 -25.43 8.72
CA LYS A 3 13.06 -25.19 10.04
C LYS A 3 12.75 -23.71 10.30
N LEU A 4 13.59 -22.78 9.83
CA LEU A 4 13.35 -21.34 9.95
C LEU A 4 12.18 -20.89 9.07
N ILE A 5 12.08 -21.43 7.85
CA ILE A 5 10.93 -21.21 6.95
C ILE A 5 9.66 -21.76 7.59
N GLY A 6 9.71 -22.93 8.23
CA GLY A 6 8.56 -23.52 8.94
C GLY A 6 8.13 -22.67 10.15
N ILE A 7 9.07 -22.12 10.91
CA ILE A 7 8.77 -21.22 12.04
C ILE A 7 8.20 -19.89 11.53
N LEU A 8 8.78 -19.31 10.49
CA LEU A 8 8.26 -18.08 9.86
C LEU A 8 6.88 -18.31 9.25
N PHE A 9 6.64 -19.47 8.65
CA PHE A 9 5.34 -19.87 8.13
C PHE A 9 4.32 -20.13 9.26
N PHE A 10 4.73 -20.73 10.38
CA PHE A 10 3.88 -20.92 11.55
C PHE A 10 3.56 -19.61 12.26
N LEU A 11 4.56 -18.72 12.44
CA LEU A 11 4.36 -17.36 12.96
C LEU A 11 3.50 -16.53 12.01
N PHE A 12 3.63 -16.74 10.72
CA PHE A 12 2.79 -16.19 9.68
C PHE A 12 1.34 -16.68 9.82
N LEU A 13 1.11 -18.00 9.94
CA LEU A 13 -0.22 -18.57 10.19
C LEU A 13 -0.81 -18.11 11.53
N PHE A 14 0.03 -17.86 12.54
CA PHE A 14 -0.41 -17.36 13.85
C PHE A 14 -0.75 -15.86 13.81
N SER A 15 -0.03 -15.06 13.02
CA SER A 15 -0.43 -13.67 12.74
C SER A 15 -1.76 -13.59 11.98
N PHE A 16 -2.15 -14.65 11.27
CA PHE A 16 -3.45 -14.81 10.63
C PHE A 16 -4.63 -14.76 11.59
N TYR A 17 -4.45 -15.23 12.83
CA TYR A 17 -5.51 -15.19 13.84
C TYR A 17 -5.84 -13.76 14.32
N LEU A 18 -5.08 -12.76 13.88
CA LEU A 18 -5.10 -11.42 14.45
C LEU A 18 -5.36 -10.29 13.47
N SER A 19 -5.52 -10.54 12.19
CA SER A 19 -5.42 -9.44 11.21
C SER A 19 -6.27 -9.59 9.95
N VAL A 20 -7.52 -9.95 10.08
CA VAL A 20 -8.49 -9.98 8.95
C VAL A 20 -9.24 -8.64 8.79
N ALA A 21 -8.72 -7.53 9.25
CA ALA A 21 -9.44 -6.27 9.21
C ALA A 21 -8.71 -5.21 8.36
N PHE A 22 -8.29 -5.57 7.13
CA PHE A 22 -7.83 -4.61 6.12
C PHE A 22 -8.81 -4.49 4.95
N ALA A 23 -10.11 -4.55 5.24
CA ALA A 23 -11.07 -4.15 4.24
C ALA A 23 -10.93 -2.63 4.03
N HIS A 24 -10.88 -2.18 2.79
CA HIS A 24 -11.34 -0.84 2.51
C HIS A 24 -12.84 -0.86 2.78
N GLU A 25 -13.21 -0.44 3.97
CA GLU A 25 -14.57 -0.52 4.51
C GLU A 25 -15.60 0.06 3.55
N ALA A 26 -15.20 1.07 2.77
CA ALA A 26 -16.01 1.66 1.71
C ALA A 26 -16.38 0.68 0.59
N TYR A 27 -15.68 -0.45 0.45
CA TYR A 27 -15.96 -1.45 -0.61
C TYR A 27 -16.82 -2.62 -0.13
N VAL A 28 -17.03 -2.73 1.18
CA VAL A 28 -17.76 -3.83 1.81
C VAL A 28 -19.05 -3.39 2.48
N LEU A 29 -19.17 -2.13 2.84
CA LEU A 29 -20.39 -1.51 3.37
C LEU A 29 -21.19 -0.86 2.23
N ASN A 30 -22.51 -0.74 2.42
CA ASN A 30 -23.29 0.08 1.52
C ASN A 30 -23.07 1.58 1.79
N ASN A 31 -23.42 2.43 0.81
CA ASN A 31 -23.18 3.88 0.89
C ASN A 31 -23.89 4.55 2.11
N GLU A 32 -25.02 4.01 2.54
CA GLU A 32 -25.76 4.56 3.68
C GLU A 32 -25.02 4.25 5.00
N GLN A 33 -24.61 3.00 5.20
CA GLN A 33 -23.82 2.58 6.36
C GLN A 33 -22.49 3.35 6.44
N PHE A 34 -21.78 3.47 5.32
CA PHE A 34 -20.52 4.20 5.25
C PHE A 34 -20.70 5.68 5.59
N THR A 35 -21.72 6.34 5.00
CA THR A 35 -22.02 7.75 5.27
C THR A 35 -22.47 7.98 6.72
N GLN A 36 -23.21 7.04 7.31
CA GLN A 36 -23.57 7.08 8.71
C GLN A 36 -22.33 7.00 9.60
N GLY A 37 -21.45 6.03 9.33
CA GLY A 37 -20.23 5.85 10.11
C GLY A 37 -19.29 7.06 10.08
N LEU A 38 -19.24 7.79 8.96
CA LEU A 38 -18.47 9.04 8.86
C LEU A 38 -18.99 10.19 9.74
N LYS A 39 -20.23 10.11 10.25
CA LYS A 39 -20.78 11.11 11.18
C LYS A 39 -20.42 10.86 12.64
N GLU A 40 -19.94 9.66 12.95
CA GLU A 40 -19.61 9.25 14.31
C GLU A 40 -18.10 9.36 14.55
N PHE A 41 -17.71 10.06 15.62
CA PHE A 41 -16.31 10.24 16.00
C PHE A 41 -15.98 9.43 17.25
N SER A 42 -14.87 8.70 17.19
CA SER A 42 -14.37 7.95 18.34
C SER A 42 -13.47 8.83 19.22
N ALA A 43 -13.81 8.94 20.51
CA ALA A 43 -13.04 9.73 21.47
C ALA A 43 -11.74 9.05 21.92
N ASN A 44 -11.70 7.71 21.98
CA ASN A 44 -10.53 6.95 22.44
C ASN A 44 -10.39 5.60 21.72
N PRO A 45 -10.01 5.60 20.44
CA PRO A 45 -10.03 4.40 19.60
C PRO A 45 -9.01 3.32 20.03
N LEU A 46 -7.98 3.67 20.79
CA LEU A 46 -6.96 2.73 21.24
C LEU A 46 -7.22 2.13 22.63
N ALA A 47 -8.18 2.66 23.38
CA ALA A 47 -8.48 2.18 24.73
C ALA A 47 -8.74 0.67 24.81
N PRO A 48 -9.44 0.02 23.84
CA PRO A 48 -9.71 -1.41 23.89
C PRO A 48 -8.44 -2.28 23.93
N LEU A 49 -7.32 -1.79 23.38
CA LEU A 49 -6.04 -2.53 23.38
C LEU A 49 -5.38 -2.58 24.77
N PHE A 50 -5.74 -1.64 25.64
CA PHE A 50 -5.22 -1.53 27.03
C PHE A 50 -6.20 -2.07 28.07
N ASP A 51 -7.30 -2.69 27.63
CA ASP A 51 -8.21 -3.38 28.54
C ASP A 51 -7.43 -4.44 29.35
N PRO A 52 -7.53 -4.46 30.71
CA PRO A 52 -6.86 -5.43 31.55
C PRO A 52 -7.08 -6.89 31.13
N SER A 53 -8.27 -7.20 30.59
CA SER A 53 -8.60 -8.55 30.09
C SER A 53 -7.89 -8.91 28.77
N LYS A 54 -7.41 -7.94 28.00
CA LYS A 54 -6.82 -8.10 26.64
C LYS A 54 -5.36 -7.70 26.57
N ILE A 55 -4.84 -6.96 27.53
CA ILE A 55 -3.49 -6.40 27.51
C ILE A 55 -2.40 -7.48 27.35
N GLN A 56 -2.56 -8.65 27.94
CA GLN A 56 -1.61 -9.75 27.79
C GLN A 56 -1.52 -10.22 26.34
N ILE A 57 -2.66 -10.34 25.66
CA ILE A 57 -2.73 -10.72 24.25
C ILE A 57 -2.06 -9.64 23.40
N SER A 58 -2.37 -8.36 23.65
CA SER A 58 -1.76 -7.21 22.94
C SER A 58 -0.24 -7.20 23.08
N ILE A 59 0.30 -7.48 24.29
CA ILE A 59 1.75 -7.57 24.53
C ILE A 59 2.37 -8.74 23.77
N ILE A 60 1.73 -9.92 23.79
CA ILE A 60 2.23 -11.11 23.08
C ILE A 60 2.31 -10.84 21.58
N ILE A 61 1.26 -10.26 21.00
CA ILE A 61 1.22 -9.91 19.58
C ILE A 61 2.34 -8.94 19.23
N THR A 62 2.47 -7.86 20.01
CA THR A 62 3.51 -6.85 19.81
C THR A 62 4.90 -7.49 19.88
N ALA A 63 5.14 -8.37 20.85
CA ALA A 63 6.41 -9.08 20.99
C ALA A 63 6.72 -9.97 19.78
N ILE A 64 5.70 -10.67 19.24
CA ILE A 64 5.84 -11.49 18.03
C ILE A 64 6.19 -10.62 16.82
N VAL A 65 5.49 -9.52 16.62
CA VAL A 65 5.75 -8.57 15.52
C VAL A 65 7.18 -8.04 15.63
N VAL A 66 7.60 -7.55 16.80
CA VAL A 66 8.97 -7.08 17.03
C VAL A 66 9.99 -8.18 16.73
N LEU A 67 9.75 -9.41 17.16
CA LEU A 67 10.65 -10.54 16.90
C LEU A 67 10.78 -10.83 15.39
N VAL A 68 9.67 -10.82 14.65
CA VAL A 68 9.68 -11.03 13.20
C VAL A 68 10.51 -9.97 12.49
N TYR A 69 10.33 -8.70 12.86
CA TYR A 69 11.12 -7.59 12.28
C TYR A 69 12.60 -7.69 12.68
N LEU A 70 12.93 -8.03 13.92
CA LEU A 70 14.32 -8.27 14.37
C LEU A 70 14.98 -9.39 13.56
N VAL A 71 14.30 -10.52 13.39
CA VAL A 71 14.80 -11.64 12.58
C VAL A 71 15.04 -11.20 11.14
N ASN A 72 14.12 -10.42 10.56
CA ASN A 72 14.29 -9.89 9.20
C ASN A 72 15.49 -8.94 9.09
N VAL A 73 15.69 -8.03 10.05
CA VAL A 73 16.86 -7.14 10.09
C VAL A 73 18.15 -7.94 10.17
N LEU A 74 18.23 -8.95 11.05
CA LEU A 74 19.39 -9.83 11.16
C LEU A 74 19.63 -10.62 9.87
N PHE A 75 18.57 -11.17 9.25
CA PHE A 75 18.67 -11.83 7.96
C PHE A 75 19.22 -10.89 6.88
N SER A 76 18.77 -9.64 6.84
CA SER A 76 19.21 -8.63 5.86
C SER A 76 20.70 -8.28 5.95
N THR A 77 21.36 -8.59 7.10
CA THR A 77 22.82 -8.45 7.22
C THR A 77 23.61 -9.60 6.60
N THR A 78 22.99 -10.68 6.18
CA THR A 78 23.63 -11.90 5.69
C THR A 78 24.02 -11.84 4.21
N LYS A 79 24.94 -12.72 3.79
CA LYS A 79 25.32 -12.90 2.38
C LYS A 79 24.14 -13.43 1.54
N ASN A 80 23.25 -14.24 2.14
CA ASN A 80 22.08 -14.80 1.45
C ASN A 80 21.07 -13.70 1.07
N ALA A 81 20.86 -12.72 1.96
CA ALA A 81 20.04 -11.56 1.65
C ALA A 81 20.61 -10.74 0.49
N ALA A 82 21.92 -10.47 0.49
CA ALA A 82 22.60 -9.76 -0.60
C ALA A 82 22.53 -10.51 -1.95
N PHE A 83 22.59 -11.84 -1.92
CA PHE A 83 22.42 -12.67 -3.12
C PHE A 83 20.98 -12.58 -3.65
N LEU A 84 19.97 -12.63 -2.76
CA LEU A 84 18.58 -12.47 -3.11
C LEU A 84 18.31 -11.09 -3.71
N ASP A 85 18.85 -10.04 -3.10
CA ASP A 85 18.79 -8.67 -3.61
C ASP A 85 19.31 -8.57 -5.04
N LYS A 86 20.46 -9.17 -5.32
CA LYS A 86 21.06 -9.17 -6.65
C LYS A 86 20.18 -9.90 -7.68
N LYS A 87 19.50 -10.98 -7.30
CA LYS A 87 18.56 -11.69 -8.17
C LYS A 87 17.32 -10.86 -8.48
N ILE A 88 16.72 -10.27 -7.44
CA ILE A 88 15.48 -9.47 -7.59
C ILE A 88 15.74 -8.20 -8.40
N LYS A 89 16.88 -7.54 -8.21
CA LYS A 89 17.26 -6.35 -9.01
C LYS A 89 17.35 -6.59 -10.52
N LYS A 90 17.54 -7.83 -10.98
CA LYS A 90 17.53 -8.15 -12.42
C LYS A 90 16.18 -7.89 -13.09
N ILE A 91 15.10 -7.95 -12.32
CA ILE A 91 13.72 -7.71 -12.80
C ILE A 91 13.19 -6.32 -12.43
N SER A 92 14.07 -5.39 -12.03
CA SER A 92 13.68 -4.04 -11.56
C SER A 92 12.88 -3.23 -12.60
N VAL A 93 13.08 -3.51 -13.88
CA VAL A 93 12.36 -2.86 -14.99
C VAL A 93 10.86 -3.21 -14.98
N ILE A 94 10.47 -4.35 -14.38
CA ILE A 94 9.09 -4.79 -14.33
C ILE A 94 8.26 -3.91 -13.37
N GLY A 95 8.86 -3.36 -12.30
CA GLY A 95 8.14 -2.55 -11.32
C GLY A 95 7.37 -1.36 -11.94
N PRO A 96 8.03 -0.42 -12.63
CA PRO A 96 7.35 0.70 -13.28
C PRO A 96 6.32 0.28 -14.34
N PHE A 97 6.56 -0.85 -15.01
CA PHE A 97 5.60 -1.41 -15.96
C PHE A 97 4.31 -1.87 -15.27
N LEU A 98 4.43 -2.60 -14.14
CA LEU A 98 3.26 -3.06 -13.35
C LEU A 98 2.46 -1.88 -12.80
N ILE A 99 3.14 -0.86 -12.29
CA ILE A 99 2.51 0.39 -11.82
C ILE A 99 1.64 0.99 -12.94
N ARG A 100 2.22 1.21 -14.11
CA ARG A 100 1.50 1.77 -15.24
C ARG A 100 0.27 0.95 -15.64
N LEU A 101 0.42 -0.38 -15.72
CA LEU A 101 -0.70 -1.26 -16.02
C LEU A 101 -1.79 -1.18 -14.94
N ALA A 102 -1.40 -1.15 -13.68
CA ALA A 102 -2.32 -1.08 -12.55
C ALA A 102 -3.13 0.22 -12.56
N VAL A 103 -2.46 1.38 -12.76
CA VAL A 103 -3.15 2.69 -12.88
C VAL A 103 -4.12 2.68 -14.06
N GLY A 104 -3.64 2.28 -15.25
CA GLY A 104 -4.49 2.29 -16.45
C GLY A 104 -5.69 1.36 -16.31
N ALA A 105 -5.48 0.13 -15.82
CA ALA A 105 -6.57 -0.83 -15.63
C ALA A 105 -7.58 -0.36 -14.56
N SER A 106 -7.09 0.14 -13.44
CA SER A 106 -7.94 0.61 -12.34
C SER A 106 -8.81 1.80 -12.76
N LEU A 107 -8.22 2.80 -13.42
CA LEU A 107 -8.97 3.95 -13.94
C LEU A 107 -9.97 3.55 -15.04
N PHE A 108 -9.60 2.61 -15.93
CA PHE A 108 -10.48 2.14 -16.99
C PHE A 108 -11.72 1.46 -16.42
N ILE A 109 -11.53 0.48 -15.53
CA ILE A 109 -12.64 -0.26 -14.93
C ILE A 109 -13.48 0.67 -14.05
N GLY A 110 -12.84 1.58 -13.30
CA GLY A 110 -13.52 2.60 -12.53
C GLY A 110 -14.47 3.44 -13.38
N ALA A 111 -13.99 4.00 -14.48
CA ALA A 111 -14.81 4.79 -15.40
C ALA A 111 -16.04 4.02 -15.91
N GLN A 112 -15.86 2.73 -16.26
CA GLN A 112 -16.98 1.87 -16.70
C GLN A 112 -17.97 1.54 -15.55
N SER A 113 -17.61 1.82 -14.31
CA SER A 113 -18.39 1.53 -13.10
C SER A 113 -18.90 2.81 -12.42
N ASP A 114 -18.97 3.93 -13.11
CA ASP A 114 -19.31 5.26 -12.56
C ASP A 114 -18.40 5.66 -11.37
N ALA A 115 -17.13 5.28 -11.41
CA ALA A 115 -16.19 5.53 -10.30
C ALA A 115 -14.87 6.12 -10.80
N LEU A 116 -14.27 7.02 -10.00
CA LEU A 116 -12.96 7.61 -10.29
C LEU A 116 -11.81 6.66 -9.92
N PHE A 117 -11.32 6.79 -8.70
CA PHE A 117 -10.20 6.03 -8.16
C PHE A 117 -10.65 4.87 -7.28
N ALA A 118 -11.92 4.90 -6.85
CA ALA A 118 -12.54 3.93 -5.97
C ALA A 118 -14.07 3.97 -6.10
N PRO A 119 -14.77 2.89 -5.74
CA PRO A 119 -16.22 2.75 -5.94
C PRO A 119 -17.07 3.86 -5.30
N GLU A 120 -16.63 4.39 -4.15
CA GLU A 120 -17.34 5.45 -3.43
C GLU A 120 -17.10 6.86 -4.01
N LEU A 121 -16.20 7.00 -4.99
CA LEU A 121 -15.92 8.27 -5.67
C LEU A 121 -16.69 8.33 -7.00
N SER A 122 -18.00 8.51 -6.94
CA SER A 122 -18.87 8.50 -8.13
C SER A 122 -18.55 9.64 -9.10
N ILE A 123 -18.44 9.32 -10.39
CA ILE A 123 -18.27 10.30 -11.48
C ILE A 123 -19.56 11.11 -11.64
N SER A 124 -20.74 10.48 -11.47
CA SER A 124 -22.05 11.13 -11.60
C SER A 124 -22.27 12.28 -10.60
N PHE A 125 -21.54 12.29 -9.50
CA PHE A 125 -21.55 13.40 -8.53
C PHE A 125 -20.79 14.65 -9.04
N LEU A 126 -19.98 14.52 -10.08
CA LEU A 126 -19.14 15.61 -10.61
C LEU A 126 -19.85 16.33 -11.78
N PRO A 127 -19.52 17.62 -12.00
CA PRO A 127 -20.03 18.34 -13.16
C PRO A 127 -19.47 17.72 -14.46
N PHE A 128 -20.29 17.72 -15.51
CA PHE A 128 -19.94 17.16 -16.82
C PHE A 128 -19.56 15.68 -16.80
N SER A 129 -20.25 14.89 -15.97
CA SER A 129 -19.94 13.48 -15.70
C SER A 129 -19.75 12.63 -16.96
N GLU A 130 -20.62 12.74 -17.97
CA GLU A 130 -20.51 12.00 -19.25
C GLU A 130 -19.20 12.35 -20.00
N THR A 131 -18.87 13.63 -20.08
CA THR A 131 -17.62 14.08 -20.72
C THR A 131 -16.40 13.61 -19.92
N LEU A 132 -16.49 13.67 -18.60
CA LEU A 132 -15.42 13.25 -17.70
C LEU A 132 -15.17 11.75 -17.80
N GLU A 133 -16.22 10.93 -17.89
CA GLU A 133 -16.11 9.47 -18.11
C GLU A 133 -15.36 9.16 -19.40
N ILE A 134 -15.68 9.85 -20.50
CA ILE A 134 -14.96 9.69 -21.77
C ILE A 134 -13.50 10.07 -21.63
N ILE A 135 -13.19 11.20 -20.98
CA ILE A 135 -11.81 11.66 -20.76
C ILE A 135 -11.04 10.65 -19.92
N ILE A 136 -11.62 10.14 -18.83
CA ILE A 136 -10.99 9.13 -17.97
C ILE A 136 -10.74 7.86 -18.77
N THR A 137 -11.72 7.39 -19.54
CA THR A 137 -11.60 6.19 -20.38
C THR A 137 -10.45 6.32 -21.39
N ILE A 138 -10.37 7.43 -22.12
CA ILE A 138 -9.27 7.67 -23.07
C ILE A 138 -7.93 7.75 -22.33
N THR A 139 -7.86 8.51 -21.24
CA THR A 139 -6.65 8.67 -20.42
C THR A 139 -6.16 7.33 -19.88
N SER A 140 -7.06 6.49 -19.38
CA SER A 140 -6.72 5.18 -18.84
C SER A 140 -6.17 4.22 -19.90
N ILE A 141 -6.77 4.19 -21.11
CA ILE A 141 -6.27 3.41 -22.25
C ILE A 141 -4.88 3.89 -22.66
N MET A 142 -4.68 5.20 -22.76
CA MET A 142 -3.37 5.77 -23.11
C MET A 142 -2.31 5.38 -22.07
N ILE A 143 -2.60 5.47 -20.78
CA ILE A 143 -1.69 5.05 -19.70
C ILE A 143 -1.42 3.55 -19.81
N PHE A 144 -2.45 2.71 -19.93
CA PHE A 144 -2.32 1.26 -19.97
C PHE A 144 -1.44 0.80 -21.13
N LEU A 145 -1.69 1.28 -22.33
CA LEU A 145 -0.92 0.97 -23.53
C LEU A 145 0.43 1.68 -23.58
N GLY A 146 0.62 2.74 -22.81
CA GLY A 146 1.82 3.57 -22.85
C GLY A 146 1.92 4.41 -24.11
N ILE A 147 0.83 5.11 -24.46
CA ILE A 147 0.72 6.05 -25.60
C ILE A 147 0.71 7.46 -25.03
N PHE A 148 1.64 8.31 -25.44
CA PHE A 148 1.79 9.67 -24.92
C PHE A 148 1.64 9.72 -23.39
N THR A 149 2.32 8.82 -22.70
CA THR A 149 2.10 8.52 -21.27
C THR A 149 2.20 9.76 -20.39
N GLU A 150 3.17 10.65 -20.65
CA GLU A 150 3.34 11.89 -19.88
C GLU A 150 2.13 12.82 -20.03
N VAL A 151 1.57 12.94 -21.23
CA VAL A 151 0.37 13.75 -21.50
C VAL A 151 -0.85 13.14 -20.82
N ALA A 152 -1.04 11.83 -20.97
CA ALA A 152 -2.13 11.12 -20.30
C ALA A 152 -2.04 11.24 -18.76
N ALA A 153 -0.84 11.18 -18.21
CA ALA A 153 -0.62 11.37 -16.77
C ALA A 153 -0.93 12.81 -16.31
N ILE A 154 -0.72 13.84 -17.14
CA ILE A 154 -1.15 15.20 -16.85
C ILE A 154 -2.70 15.26 -16.79
N PHE A 155 -3.41 14.64 -17.71
CA PHE A 155 -4.87 14.54 -17.63
C PHE A 155 -5.32 13.80 -16.36
N ALA A 156 -4.67 12.69 -16.01
CA ALA A 156 -4.94 11.98 -14.76
C ALA A 156 -4.69 12.87 -13.51
N LEU A 157 -3.66 13.73 -13.53
CA LEU A 157 -3.42 14.71 -12.47
C LEU A 157 -4.54 15.76 -12.40
N CYS A 158 -5.04 16.25 -13.53
CA CYS A 158 -6.17 17.17 -13.56
C CYS A 158 -7.43 16.52 -12.97
N ILE A 159 -7.70 15.25 -13.31
CA ILE A 159 -8.81 14.48 -12.77
C ILE A 159 -8.64 14.30 -11.24
N PHE A 160 -7.44 13.94 -10.78
CA PHE A 160 -7.14 13.82 -9.35
C PHE A 160 -7.34 15.14 -8.60
N THR A 161 -6.90 16.26 -9.19
CA THR A 161 -7.08 17.60 -8.62
C THR A 161 -8.56 17.98 -8.56
N LEU A 162 -9.33 17.68 -9.62
CA LEU A 162 -10.77 17.88 -9.64
C LEU A 162 -11.46 17.06 -8.54
N ALA A 163 -11.13 15.77 -8.43
CA ALA A 163 -11.64 14.92 -7.36
C ALA A 163 -11.29 15.48 -5.97
N THR A 164 -10.07 15.98 -5.78
CA THR A 164 -9.66 16.60 -4.51
C THR A 164 -10.49 17.85 -4.18
N PHE A 165 -10.89 18.62 -5.17
CA PHE A 165 -11.76 19.78 -4.97
C PHE A 165 -13.15 19.38 -4.46
N PHE A 166 -13.73 18.29 -4.95
CA PHE A 166 -15.07 17.84 -4.56
C PHE A 166 -15.07 16.94 -3.31
N TYR A 167 -14.11 16.03 -3.18
CA TYR A 167 -14.04 15.07 -2.08
C TYR A 167 -13.11 15.49 -0.93
N GLY A 168 -12.41 16.63 -1.08
CA GLY A 168 -11.62 17.26 -0.03
C GLY A 168 -10.52 16.36 0.53
N GLN A 169 -10.38 16.35 1.84
CA GLN A 169 -9.33 15.62 2.56
C GLN A 169 -9.39 14.10 2.35
N TYR A 170 -10.57 13.56 2.02
CA TYR A 170 -10.72 12.13 1.78
C TYR A 170 -9.80 11.63 0.67
N MET A 171 -9.46 12.48 -0.31
CA MET A 171 -8.52 12.15 -1.39
C MET A 171 -7.10 11.84 -0.92
N ILE A 172 -6.73 12.14 0.33
CA ILE A 172 -5.43 11.74 0.90
C ILE A 172 -5.34 10.22 1.02
N THR A 173 -6.46 9.51 1.21
CA THR A 173 -6.53 8.04 1.16
C THR A 173 -6.03 7.48 -0.18
N TYR A 174 -6.15 8.27 -1.26
CA TYR A 174 -5.73 7.94 -2.62
C TYR A 174 -4.41 8.60 -3.04
N ALA A 175 -3.58 9.05 -2.09
CA ALA A 175 -2.27 9.64 -2.37
C ALA A 175 -1.33 8.66 -3.13
N ASN A 176 -1.56 7.36 -3.03
CA ASN A 176 -0.87 6.35 -3.84
C ASN A 176 -1.06 6.59 -5.34
N TYR A 177 -2.28 6.92 -5.82
CA TYR A 177 -2.51 7.29 -7.23
C TYR A 177 -1.71 8.54 -7.61
N LEU A 178 -1.71 9.56 -6.75
CA LEU A 178 -0.94 10.78 -6.98
C LEU A 178 0.56 10.47 -7.17
N GLY A 179 1.11 9.55 -6.35
CA GLY A 179 2.51 9.13 -6.46
C GLY A 179 2.85 8.52 -7.81
N GLU A 180 1.98 7.67 -8.31
CA GLU A 180 2.16 7.02 -9.60
C GLU A 180 1.95 7.98 -10.77
N ILE A 181 0.94 8.83 -10.71
CA ILE A 181 0.70 9.88 -11.71
C ILE A 181 1.93 10.78 -11.82
N ILE A 182 2.50 11.24 -10.70
CA ILE A 182 3.73 12.06 -10.69
C ILE A 182 4.89 11.30 -11.35
N VAL A 183 5.06 10.03 -11.03
CA VAL A 183 6.12 9.19 -11.63
C VAL A 183 5.90 9.03 -13.14
N LEU A 184 4.66 8.84 -13.59
CA LEU A 184 4.34 8.75 -15.02
C LEU A 184 4.58 10.08 -15.76
N ILE A 185 4.30 11.23 -15.14
CA ILE A 185 4.61 12.55 -15.69
C ILE A 185 6.13 12.74 -15.81
N LEU A 186 6.88 12.41 -14.76
CA LEU A 186 8.32 12.65 -14.70
C LEU A 186 9.13 11.71 -15.59
N PHE A 187 8.69 10.47 -15.73
CA PHE A 187 9.50 9.41 -16.31
C PHE A 187 8.85 8.70 -17.50
N GLY A 188 7.56 8.91 -17.73
CA GLY A 188 6.81 8.33 -18.83
C GLY A 188 6.80 6.80 -18.86
N SER A 189 6.40 6.24 -19.97
CA SER A 189 6.43 4.80 -20.22
C SER A 189 7.80 4.36 -20.75
N ARG A 190 8.47 3.42 -20.03
CA ARG A 190 9.83 3.01 -20.41
C ARG A 190 9.92 1.62 -21.00
N PHE A 191 9.11 0.69 -20.50
CA PHE A 191 9.21 -0.72 -20.84
C PHE A 191 7.86 -1.23 -21.35
N LEU A 192 7.89 -1.99 -22.44
CA LEU A 192 6.68 -2.57 -23.06
C LEU A 192 5.56 -1.53 -23.26
N SER A 193 5.88 -0.39 -23.87
CA SER A 193 4.94 0.68 -24.20
C SER A 193 4.95 0.94 -25.69
N ILE A 194 3.83 1.41 -26.23
CA ILE A 194 3.72 1.82 -27.63
C ILE A 194 4.71 2.96 -27.92
N ASP A 195 4.86 3.92 -26.98
CA ASP A 195 5.85 5.01 -27.11
C ASP A 195 7.26 4.47 -27.28
N SER A 196 7.65 3.41 -26.54
CA SER A 196 8.99 2.84 -26.63
C SER A 196 9.23 2.09 -27.94
N ILE A 197 8.18 1.57 -28.57
CA ILE A 197 8.23 0.84 -29.83
C ILE A 197 8.27 1.82 -31.01
N LEU A 198 7.38 2.83 -31.00
CA LEU A 198 7.19 3.75 -32.12
C LEU A 198 8.24 4.86 -32.16
N PHE A 199 8.54 5.46 -31.02
CA PHE A 199 9.29 6.71 -31.00
C PHE A 199 10.75 6.56 -30.60
N ARG A 200 11.22 5.37 -30.19
CA ARG A 200 12.63 5.09 -29.78
C ARG A 200 13.31 6.17 -28.91
N LYS A 201 12.72 7.36 -28.78
CA LYS A 201 13.17 8.50 -27.98
C LYS A 201 11.99 9.00 -27.14
N LYS A 202 12.27 9.37 -25.88
CA LYS A 202 11.29 9.99 -25.00
C LYS A 202 10.80 11.30 -25.63
N LEU A 203 9.47 11.47 -25.69
CA LEU A 203 8.86 12.69 -26.25
C LEU A 203 9.16 13.93 -25.41
N PHE A 204 9.24 13.77 -24.12
CA PHE A 204 9.38 14.88 -23.21
C PHE A 204 10.60 14.77 -22.33
N ILE A 205 11.58 14.99 -22.01
CA ILE A 205 12.42 15.26 -20.82
C ILE A 205 13.61 14.31 -20.64
N SER A 206 14.62 14.46 -21.51
CA SER A 206 15.98 14.02 -21.21
C SER A 206 16.59 14.68 -19.96
N LYS A 207 16.10 15.88 -19.59
CA LYS A 207 16.57 16.64 -18.40
C LYS A 207 16.14 16.07 -17.06
N LEU A 208 15.04 15.33 -16.97
CA LEU A 208 14.53 14.76 -15.70
C LEU A 208 15.10 13.37 -15.39
N GLU A 209 15.88 12.75 -16.30
CA GLU A 209 16.55 11.48 -15.98
C GLU A 209 17.47 11.55 -14.76
N ARG A 210 18.01 12.73 -14.46
CA ARG A 210 18.80 12.96 -13.23
C ARG A 210 18.01 12.65 -11.95
N PHE A 211 16.67 12.78 -11.98
CA PHE A 211 15.78 12.52 -10.86
C PHE A 211 15.25 11.10 -10.81
N LYS A 212 15.70 10.19 -11.70
CA LYS A 212 15.25 8.79 -11.75
C LYS A 212 15.36 8.06 -10.40
N HIS A 213 16.30 8.46 -9.58
CA HIS A 213 16.47 7.90 -8.24
C HIS A 213 15.30 8.23 -7.28
N LEU A 214 14.43 9.20 -7.63
CA LEU A 214 13.23 9.57 -6.86
C LEU A 214 11.99 8.76 -7.27
N GLU A 215 12.02 7.98 -8.33
CA GLU A 215 10.88 7.20 -8.81
C GLU A 215 10.29 6.31 -7.71
N VAL A 216 11.10 5.46 -7.11
CA VAL A 216 10.69 4.56 -6.02
C VAL A 216 10.34 5.32 -4.74
N PRO A 217 11.15 6.30 -4.27
CA PRO A 217 10.79 7.12 -3.12
C PRO A 217 9.44 7.82 -3.24
N ILE A 218 9.11 8.43 -4.38
CA ILE A 218 7.84 9.14 -4.57
C ILE A 218 6.67 8.19 -4.35
N VAL A 219 6.66 7.04 -5.06
CA VAL A 219 5.59 6.05 -4.92
C VAL A 219 5.51 5.53 -3.50
N ARG A 220 6.64 5.17 -2.89
CA ARG A 220 6.71 4.62 -1.54
C ARG A 220 6.18 5.59 -0.48
N ILE A 221 6.62 6.85 -0.53
CA ILE A 221 6.22 7.89 0.44
C ILE A 221 4.73 8.16 0.33
N LEU A 222 4.20 8.36 -0.88
CA LEU A 222 2.78 8.66 -1.09
C LEU A 222 1.89 7.46 -0.80
N TYR A 223 2.37 6.24 -1.05
CA TYR A 223 1.69 5.02 -0.62
C TYR A 223 1.64 4.89 0.91
N GLY A 224 2.75 5.17 1.60
CA GLY A 224 2.77 5.23 3.06
C GLY A 224 1.83 6.28 3.63
N ILE A 225 1.76 7.47 3.03
CA ILE A 225 0.82 8.53 3.42
C ILE A 225 -0.62 8.07 3.26
N ALA A 226 -0.98 7.43 2.13
CA ALA A 226 -2.32 6.93 1.89
C ALA A 226 -2.75 5.96 2.99
N LEU A 227 -1.91 4.98 3.34
CA LEU A 227 -2.18 4.01 4.40
C LEU A 227 -2.27 4.64 5.79
N ILE A 228 -1.34 5.54 6.13
CA ILE A 228 -1.37 6.26 7.41
C ILE A 228 -2.67 7.04 7.56
N TYR A 229 -3.07 7.75 6.49
CA TYR A 229 -4.29 8.54 6.52
C TYR A 229 -5.56 7.67 6.55
N ALA A 230 -5.60 6.56 5.81
CA ALA A 230 -6.70 5.60 5.85
C ALA A 230 -6.89 5.02 7.26
N ALA A 231 -5.79 4.56 7.89
CA ALA A 231 -5.82 4.07 9.26
C ALA A 231 -6.31 5.16 10.24
N TYR A 232 -5.79 6.38 10.12
CA TYR A 232 -6.18 7.49 10.98
C TYR A 232 -7.65 7.88 10.79
N SER A 233 -8.06 8.14 9.54
CA SER A 233 -9.39 8.64 9.23
C SER A 233 -10.47 7.60 9.48
N ILE A 234 -10.32 6.39 8.96
CA ILE A 234 -11.37 5.36 9.00
C ILE A 234 -11.34 4.57 10.30
N LYS A 235 -10.16 4.09 10.71
CA LYS A 235 -10.08 3.13 11.83
C LYS A 235 -9.94 3.79 13.21
N PHE A 236 -9.43 5.01 13.29
CA PHE A 236 -9.32 5.71 14.57
C PHE A 236 -10.35 6.81 14.71
N LEU A 237 -10.50 7.67 13.72
CA LEU A 237 -11.43 8.80 13.83
C LEU A 237 -12.89 8.34 13.74
N HIS A 238 -13.18 7.42 12.80
CA HIS A 238 -14.53 6.88 12.53
C HIS A 238 -14.61 5.37 12.82
N GLN A 239 -14.27 4.96 14.04
CA GLN A 239 -14.17 3.55 14.44
C GLN A 239 -15.48 2.77 14.29
N SER A 240 -16.63 3.42 14.24
CA SER A 240 -17.92 2.80 13.93
C SER A 240 -17.92 2.09 12.57
N ILE A 241 -17.19 2.60 11.57
CA ILE A 241 -17.12 2.00 10.24
C ILE A 241 -16.54 0.57 10.28
N PRO A 242 -15.31 0.33 10.77
CA PRO A 242 -14.79 -1.04 10.89
C PRO A 242 -15.57 -1.91 11.88
N MET A 243 -16.28 -1.33 12.84
CA MET A 243 -17.19 -2.08 13.72
C MET A 243 -18.43 -2.57 12.96
N MET A 244 -18.99 -1.77 12.05
CA MET A 244 -20.08 -2.21 11.15
C MET A 244 -19.62 -3.37 10.27
N VAL A 245 -18.39 -3.32 9.71
CA VAL A 245 -17.82 -4.45 8.96
C VAL A 245 -17.68 -5.69 9.81
N TYR A 246 -17.24 -5.54 11.07
CA TYR A 246 -17.13 -6.65 12.02
C TYR A 246 -18.47 -7.36 12.21
N ASP A 247 -19.55 -6.62 12.37
CA ASP A 247 -20.89 -7.16 12.59
C ASP A 247 -21.47 -7.76 11.30
N GLU A 248 -21.36 -7.07 10.17
CA GLU A 248 -21.86 -7.51 8.85
C GLU A 248 -21.28 -8.88 8.45
N TYR A 249 -19.96 -9.05 8.65
CA TYR A 249 -19.26 -10.28 8.30
C TYR A 249 -19.13 -11.28 9.46
N SER A 250 -19.85 -11.07 10.56
CA SER A 250 -19.86 -11.96 11.72
C SER A 250 -18.46 -12.34 12.22
N LEU A 251 -17.52 -11.39 12.23
CA LEU A 251 -16.11 -11.61 12.58
C LEU A 251 -15.94 -12.13 14.03
N LYS A 252 -16.93 -11.98 14.89
CA LYS A 252 -16.98 -12.57 16.22
C LYS A 252 -16.78 -14.08 16.22
N GLN A 253 -17.29 -14.76 15.19
CA GLN A 253 -17.13 -16.22 15.05
C GLN A 253 -15.68 -16.63 14.75
N VAL A 254 -14.91 -15.71 14.12
CA VAL A 254 -13.51 -15.93 13.72
C VAL A 254 -12.56 -15.53 14.85
N PHE A 255 -12.79 -14.39 15.49
CA PHE A 255 -11.80 -13.77 16.40
C PHE A 255 -12.10 -13.92 17.88
N ASN A 256 -13.29 -14.31 18.29
CA ASN A 256 -13.72 -14.39 19.71
C ASN A 256 -13.27 -13.18 20.55
N ALA A 257 -13.33 -11.98 19.98
CA ALA A 257 -12.95 -10.71 20.61
C ALA A 257 -14.02 -9.64 20.30
N SER A 258 -14.01 -8.50 20.96
CA SER A 258 -14.97 -7.43 20.70
C SER A 258 -14.65 -6.68 19.40
N ALA A 259 -15.66 -6.06 18.78
CA ALA A 259 -15.52 -5.26 17.57
C ALA A 259 -14.52 -4.12 17.76
N GLU A 260 -14.58 -3.44 18.91
CA GLU A 260 -13.68 -2.33 19.25
C GLU A 260 -12.23 -2.78 19.34
N TYR A 261 -11.96 -3.98 19.94
CA TYR A 261 -10.61 -4.52 20.07
C TYR A 261 -10.02 -4.87 18.69
N ILE A 262 -10.82 -5.53 17.85
CA ILE A 262 -10.38 -5.92 16.49
C ILE A 262 -10.16 -4.67 15.63
N SER A 263 -11.08 -3.70 15.67
CA SER A 263 -10.96 -2.44 14.95
C SER A 263 -9.72 -1.65 15.35
N ALA A 264 -9.46 -1.50 16.65
CA ALA A 264 -8.28 -0.81 17.17
C ALA A 264 -6.98 -1.54 16.77
N GLY A 265 -6.96 -2.88 16.84
CA GLY A 265 -5.83 -3.70 16.42
C GLY A 265 -5.53 -3.59 14.92
N ALA A 266 -6.58 -3.61 14.10
CA ALA A 266 -6.48 -3.42 12.66
C ALA A 266 -5.93 -2.03 12.31
N GLY A 267 -6.48 -0.98 12.92
CA GLY A 267 -6.01 0.39 12.71
C GLY A 267 -4.54 0.56 13.09
N LEU A 268 -4.10 0.00 14.24
CA LEU A 268 -2.71 0.06 14.66
C LEU A 268 -1.78 -0.70 13.70
N THR A 269 -2.23 -1.83 13.18
CA THR A 269 -1.45 -2.64 12.22
C THR A 269 -1.30 -1.89 10.90
N GLU A 270 -2.37 -1.34 10.36
CA GLU A 270 -2.35 -0.57 9.11
C GLU A 270 -1.49 0.70 9.25
N LEU A 271 -1.63 1.44 10.36
CA LEU A 271 -0.79 2.59 10.68
C LEU A 271 0.69 2.19 10.73
N THR A 272 1.02 1.08 11.39
CA THR A 272 2.41 0.59 11.50
C THR A 272 2.98 0.22 10.14
N ILE A 273 2.21 -0.49 9.30
CA ILE A 273 2.59 -0.84 7.93
C ILE A 273 2.82 0.45 7.12
N GLY A 274 1.88 1.40 7.18
CA GLY A 274 1.99 2.68 6.49
C GLY A 274 3.25 3.45 6.90
N LEU A 275 3.53 3.56 8.21
CA LEU A 275 4.74 4.21 8.73
C LEU A 275 6.01 3.50 8.28
N PHE A 276 6.07 2.17 8.31
CA PHE A 276 7.24 1.40 7.90
C PHE A 276 7.48 1.51 6.38
N ILE A 277 6.43 1.53 5.58
CA ILE A 277 6.54 1.81 4.14
C ILE A 277 7.03 3.25 3.94
N PHE A 278 6.44 4.22 4.62
CA PHE A 278 6.81 5.64 4.50
C PHE A 278 8.30 5.87 4.78
N VAL A 279 8.83 5.33 5.87
CA VAL A 279 10.26 5.48 6.23
C VAL A 279 11.16 4.48 5.49
N GLY A 280 10.62 3.45 4.87
CA GLY A 280 11.37 2.38 4.23
C GLY A 280 12.11 1.49 5.22
N PHE A 281 11.43 1.04 6.28
CA PHE A 281 11.96 0.10 7.27
C PHE A 281 11.51 -1.33 6.97
N ALA A 282 12.47 -2.26 6.91
CA ALA A 282 12.22 -3.65 6.54
C ALA A 282 11.31 -3.77 5.30
N GLN A 283 11.50 -2.90 4.31
CA GLN A 283 10.54 -2.58 3.27
C GLN A 283 9.94 -3.81 2.58
N ARG A 284 10.77 -4.80 2.19
CA ARG A 284 10.27 -6.01 1.52
C ARG A 284 9.35 -6.83 2.42
N LEU A 285 9.75 -7.01 3.68
CA LEU A 285 8.93 -7.74 4.65
C LEU A 285 7.58 -7.04 4.84
N THR A 286 7.62 -5.74 5.13
CA THR A 286 6.43 -4.92 5.40
C THR A 286 5.45 -4.96 4.23
N VAL A 287 5.96 -4.72 3.00
CA VAL A 287 5.12 -4.75 1.79
C VAL A 287 4.61 -6.16 1.48
N THR A 288 5.40 -7.21 1.77
CA THR A 288 4.94 -8.60 1.60
C THR A 288 3.82 -8.93 2.59
N ILE A 289 3.95 -8.52 3.84
CA ILE A 289 2.89 -8.67 4.85
C ILE A 289 1.63 -7.96 4.36
N MET A 290 1.75 -6.71 3.92
CA MET A 290 0.62 -5.96 3.39
C MET A 290 -0.03 -6.65 2.19
N LEU A 291 0.76 -7.14 1.23
CA LEU A 291 0.24 -7.84 0.04
C LEU A 291 -0.58 -9.07 0.43
N ILE A 292 -0.12 -9.81 1.44
CA ILE A 292 -0.83 -10.97 1.98
C ILE A 292 -2.17 -10.52 2.59
N PHE A 293 -2.16 -9.47 3.40
CA PHE A 293 -3.40 -8.96 4.01
C PHE A 293 -4.40 -8.49 2.95
N LEU A 294 -3.96 -7.72 1.96
CA LEU A 294 -4.82 -7.32 0.84
C LEU A 294 -5.43 -8.54 0.11
N THR A 295 -4.63 -9.58 -0.12
CA THR A 295 -5.12 -10.79 -0.78
C THR A 295 -6.18 -11.50 0.05
N LEU A 296 -5.96 -11.59 1.36
CA LEU A 296 -6.90 -12.23 2.29
C LEU A 296 -8.18 -11.44 2.43
N SER A 297 -8.08 -10.10 2.52
CA SER A 297 -9.22 -9.21 2.56
C SER A 297 -10.10 -9.40 1.33
N LEU A 298 -9.52 -9.35 0.12
CA LEU A 298 -10.22 -9.62 -1.13
C LEU A 298 -10.98 -10.94 -1.13
N ILE A 299 -10.35 -12.02 -0.64
CA ILE A 299 -10.96 -13.35 -0.64
C ILE A 299 -12.07 -13.44 0.41
N TYR A 300 -11.82 -12.94 1.62
CA TYR A 300 -12.75 -13.08 2.75
C TYR A 300 -13.98 -12.20 2.58
N PHE A 301 -13.79 -10.92 2.28
CA PHE A 301 -14.89 -9.96 2.13
C PHE A 301 -15.50 -9.94 0.74
N LYS A 302 -14.94 -10.70 -0.22
CA LYS A 302 -15.37 -10.72 -1.62
C LYS A 302 -15.39 -9.33 -2.26
N GLU A 303 -14.37 -8.53 -1.92
CA GLU A 303 -14.25 -7.16 -2.38
C GLU A 303 -14.06 -7.06 -3.90
N LEU A 304 -14.35 -5.89 -4.46
CA LEU A 304 -14.06 -5.59 -5.86
C LEU A 304 -12.54 -5.62 -6.10
N VAL A 305 -12.12 -6.36 -7.11
CA VAL A 305 -10.69 -6.54 -7.42
C VAL A 305 -10.06 -5.26 -8.00
N TRP A 306 -10.81 -4.52 -8.82
CA TRP A 306 -10.24 -3.42 -9.59
C TRP A 306 -9.68 -2.26 -8.76
N PRO A 307 -10.26 -1.84 -7.61
CA PRO A 307 -9.67 -0.77 -6.79
C PRO A 307 -8.34 -1.19 -6.15
N HIS A 308 -8.15 -2.50 -5.98
CA HIS A 308 -6.94 -3.04 -5.39
C HIS A 308 -5.78 -3.23 -6.38
N LEU A 309 -6.05 -3.20 -7.70
CA LEU A 309 -5.01 -3.40 -8.72
C LEU A 309 -3.82 -2.47 -8.52
N ILE A 310 -4.09 -1.20 -8.18
CA ILE A 310 -3.04 -0.22 -7.94
C ILE A 310 -2.21 -0.57 -6.70
N LEU A 311 -2.85 -0.99 -5.61
CA LEU A 311 -2.18 -1.37 -4.37
C LEU A 311 -1.28 -2.60 -4.59
N PHE A 312 -1.74 -3.59 -5.37
CA PHE A 312 -0.95 -4.74 -5.78
C PHE A 312 0.21 -4.34 -6.70
N GLY A 313 -0.03 -3.46 -7.67
CA GLY A 313 0.99 -2.96 -8.59
C GLY A 313 2.14 -2.27 -7.85
N ILE A 314 1.80 -1.34 -6.93
CA ILE A 314 2.78 -0.68 -6.08
C ILE A 314 3.51 -1.67 -5.19
N ALA A 315 2.79 -2.54 -4.49
CA ALA A 315 3.37 -3.50 -3.55
C ALA A 315 4.42 -4.39 -4.25
N ILE A 316 4.08 -4.97 -5.40
CA ILE A 316 5.02 -5.80 -6.18
C ILE A 316 6.21 -4.96 -6.65
N SER A 317 5.97 -3.74 -7.12
CA SER A 317 7.04 -2.82 -7.54
C SER A 317 7.99 -2.49 -6.39
N LEU A 318 7.48 -2.22 -5.19
CA LEU A 318 8.29 -1.92 -4.00
C LEU A 318 9.06 -3.15 -3.47
N ILE A 319 8.54 -4.36 -3.62
CA ILE A 319 9.27 -5.59 -3.31
C ILE A 319 10.47 -5.74 -4.26
N ILE A 320 10.26 -5.49 -5.55
CA ILE A 320 11.31 -5.60 -6.57
C ILE A 320 12.35 -4.49 -6.41
N ASN A 321 11.91 -3.25 -6.20
CA ASN A 321 12.75 -2.05 -6.20
C ASN A 321 13.03 -1.50 -4.79
N SER A 322 13.18 -2.38 -3.80
CA SER A 322 13.51 -1.96 -2.43
C SER A 322 14.94 -1.42 -2.28
N GLY A 323 15.18 -0.63 -1.23
CA GLY A 323 16.50 -0.17 -0.81
C GLY A 323 16.99 1.07 -1.56
N ASP A 324 16.10 2.02 -1.82
CA ASP A 324 16.49 3.35 -2.27
C ASP A 324 17.24 4.13 -1.16
N LYS A 325 17.97 5.20 -1.54
CA LYS A 325 18.80 5.99 -0.62
C LYS A 325 18.00 6.76 0.44
N LEU A 326 16.67 6.90 0.28
CA LEU A 326 15.79 7.59 1.21
C LEU A 326 15.08 6.63 2.17
N THR A 327 15.52 5.36 2.23
CA THR A 327 14.98 4.37 3.17
C THR A 327 15.81 4.30 4.45
N LEU A 328 15.14 4.00 5.56
CA LEU A 328 15.81 3.69 6.81
C LEU A 328 16.74 2.47 6.67
N ASP A 329 16.32 1.46 5.91
CA ASP A 329 17.11 0.25 5.63
C ASP A 329 18.48 0.56 5.02
N TYR A 330 18.56 1.59 4.17
CA TYR A 330 19.81 1.98 3.51
C TYR A 330 20.91 2.38 4.52
N TYR A 331 20.54 3.01 5.62
CA TYR A 331 21.49 3.43 6.68
C TYR A 331 21.60 2.41 7.80
N PHE A 332 20.49 1.81 8.20
CA PHE A 332 20.38 0.97 9.39
C PHE A 332 21.03 -0.41 9.20
N ILE A 333 20.79 -1.07 8.06
CA ILE A 333 21.34 -2.42 7.82
C ILE A 333 22.88 -2.44 7.78
N PRO A 334 23.59 -1.52 7.08
CA PRO A 334 25.04 -1.45 7.11
C PRO A 334 25.58 -1.15 8.52
N TRP A 335 24.91 -0.29 9.29
CA TRP A 335 25.28 0.01 10.67
C TRP A 335 25.20 -1.24 11.56
N ILE A 336 24.10 -1.99 11.54
CA ILE A 336 23.95 -3.26 12.27
C ILE A 336 25.03 -4.26 11.85
N ARG A 337 25.26 -4.42 10.53
CA ARG A 337 26.30 -5.33 10.01
C ARG A 337 27.68 -5.01 10.59
N LYS A 338 28.04 -3.73 10.65
CA LYS A 338 29.32 -3.29 11.25
C LYS A 338 29.39 -3.65 12.75
N ARG A 339 28.30 -3.45 13.50
CA ARG A 339 28.26 -3.79 14.95
C ARG A 339 28.40 -5.31 15.17
N ILE A 340 27.73 -6.13 14.39
CA ILE A 340 27.86 -7.59 14.46
C ILE A 340 29.31 -8.04 14.15
N GLN A 341 29.99 -7.42 13.20
CA GLN A 341 31.40 -7.75 12.89
C GLN A 341 32.33 -7.40 14.06
N ILE A 342 32.15 -6.26 14.70
CA ILE A 342 32.91 -5.85 15.88
C ILE A 342 32.72 -6.87 17.02
N LEU A 343 31.47 -7.23 17.34
CA LEU A 343 31.16 -8.22 18.38
C LEU A 343 31.84 -9.58 18.11
N LYS A 344 31.78 -10.04 16.83
CA LYS A 344 32.45 -11.28 16.43
C LYS A 344 33.99 -11.21 16.56
N SER A 345 34.60 -10.05 16.36
CA SER A 345 36.04 -9.86 16.51
C SER A 345 36.47 -9.87 17.98
N ILE A 346 35.63 -9.34 18.87
CA ILE A 346 35.87 -9.37 20.34
C ILE A 346 35.72 -10.79 20.90
N ALA A 347 34.69 -11.53 20.44
CA ALA A 347 34.45 -12.90 20.89
C ALA A 347 35.50 -13.93 20.41
N LYS A 348 36.38 -13.54 19.46
CA LYS A 348 37.49 -14.38 19.00
C LYS A 348 38.82 -14.10 19.70
N LYS A 349 38.90 -13.05 20.49
CA LYS A 349 40.03 -12.75 21.35
C LYS A 349 39.81 -13.37 22.74
#